data_34ddc99631f88a3918b5604e602ae236
#
_entry.id   34ddc99631f88a3918b5604e602ae236
#
_cell.length_a   1.000
_cell.length_b   1.000
_cell.length_c   1.000
_cell.angle_alpha   90.00
_cell.angle_beta   90.00
_cell.angle_gamma   90.00
#
_symmetry.space_group_name_H-M   'P 1'
#
loop_
_entity.id
_entity.type
_entity.pdbx_description
1 polymer ?
#
loop_
_entity_poly.entity_id
_entity_poly.type
_entity_poly.pdbx_seq_one_letter_code
_entity_poly.pdbx_strand_id
1 'polypeptide(L)'
;LFGDMFFESNEGIYFFDMLEGTLTVIAADKIELQSILNTKQGQEQFLMVSLVTGARDKGFMLSENECYDFIIPPCLGGELSVGNLQMLPFLSKLEATGAIYSQIKDLPIGTEITSVELART
;
A
#
# COMPACT_ATOMS: atom_id res chain seq x y z
N LEU A 1 5.33 5.75 -1.79
CA LEU A 1 4.52 6.76 -1.11
C LEU A 1 3.49 6.14 -0.16
N PHE A 2 2.96 4.96 -0.49
CA PHE A 2 2.08 4.19 0.40
C PHE A 2 2.80 3.01 1.08
N GLY A 3 4.11 2.96 1.00
CA GLY A 3 4.91 1.90 1.59
C GLY A 3 5.08 0.66 0.72
N ASP A 4 4.45 0.62 -0.45
CA ASP A 4 4.61 -0.48 -1.40
C ASP A 4 6.04 -0.49 -1.94
N MET A 5 6.55 -1.68 -2.22
CA MET A 5 7.95 -1.85 -2.61
C MET A 5 8.09 -2.74 -3.84
N PHE A 6 9.15 -2.45 -4.61
CA PHE A 6 9.57 -3.28 -5.73
C PHE A 6 10.87 -4.00 -5.37
N PHE A 7 10.92 -5.29 -5.63
CA PHE A 7 12.12 -6.10 -5.35
C PHE A 7 12.62 -6.77 -6.64
N GLU A 8 13.89 -6.56 -6.95
CA GLU A 8 14.54 -7.24 -8.07
C GLU A 8 15.03 -8.62 -7.65
N SER A 9 14.73 -9.64 -8.48
CA SER A 9 15.19 -11.00 -8.27
C SER A 9 15.54 -11.67 -9.59
N ASN A 10 16.08 -12.91 -9.55
CA ASN A 10 16.34 -13.70 -10.75
C ASN A 10 15.08 -14.09 -11.50
N GLU A 11 13.92 -14.05 -10.85
CA GLU A 11 12.62 -14.39 -11.44
C GLU A 11 11.93 -13.19 -12.08
N GLY A 12 12.43 -11.98 -11.83
CA GLY A 12 11.83 -10.73 -12.30
C GLY A 12 11.71 -9.69 -11.20
N ILE A 13 10.81 -8.73 -11.41
CA ILE A 13 10.52 -7.68 -10.43
C ILE A 13 9.27 -8.06 -9.65
N TYR A 14 9.41 -8.22 -8.34
CA TYR A 14 8.28 -8.40 -7.44
C TYR A 14 7.72 -7.07 -7.00
N PHE A 15 6.40 -7.00 -6.89
CA PHE A 15 5.69 -5.89 -6.26
C PHE A 15 5.08 -6.35 -4.93
N PHE A 16 5.47 -5.70 -3.84
CA PHE A 16 4.90 -5.91 -2.52
C PHE A 16 3.79 -4.89 -2.31
N ASP A 17 2.55 -5.35 -2.36
CA ASP A 17 1.35 -4.53 -2.24
C ASP A 17 0.84 -4.58 -0.80
N MET A 18 1.02 -3.48 -0.06
CA MET A 18 0.57 -3.41 1.33
C MET A 18 -0.95 -3.30 1.45
N LEU A 19 -1.63 -2.80 0.40
CA LEU A 19 -3.09 -2.70 0.38
C LEU A 19 -3.74 -4.08 0.33
N GLU A 20 -3.24 -4.95 -0.55
CA GLU A 20 -3.77 -6.29 -0.76
C GLU A 20 -3.04 -7.37 0.07
N GLY A 21 -1.90 -7.04 0.65
CA GLY A 21 -1.08 -8.00 1.38
C GLY A 21 -0.46 -9.06 0.49
N THR A 22 -0.09 -8.71 -0.74
CA THR A 22 0.41 -9.64 -1.74
C THR A 22 1.82 -9.33 -2.20
N LEU A 23 2.52 -10.37 -2.66
CA LEU A 23 3.82 -10.26 -3.30
C LEU A 23 3.74 -10.99 -4.63
N THR A 24 3.79 -10.25 -5.74
CA THR A 24 3.61 -10.81 -7.09
C THR A 24 4.69 -10.34 -8.04
N VAL A 25 5.04 -11.18 -9.03
CA VAL A 25 5.93 -10.79 -10.12
C VAL A 25 5.12 -9.98 -11.13
N ILE A 26 5.54 -8.74 -11.39
CA ILE A 26 4.81 -7.82 -12.29
C ILE A 26 5.59 -7.47 -13.56
N ALA A 27 6.88 -7.73 -13.60
CA ALA A 27 7.74 -7.41 -14.74
C ALA A 27 8.90 -8.39 -14.80
N ALA A 28 9.42 -8.64 -16.00
CA ALA A 28 10.56 -9.53 -16.21
C ALA A 28 11.88 -8.85 -15.78
N ASP A 29 11.98 -7.54 -15.96
CA ASP A 29 13.17 -6.75 -15.66
C ASP A 29 12.83 -5.27 -15.41
N LYS A 30 13.85 -4.46 -15.14
CA LYS A 30 13.68 -3.03 -14.88
C LYS A 30 13.16 -2.26 -16.12
N ILE A 31 13.49 -2.71 -17.31
CA ILE A 31 13.07 -2.06 -18.55
C ILE A 31 11.56 -2.21 -18.71
N GLU A 32 11.05 -3.42 -18.50
CA GLU A 32 9.61 -3.68 -18.54
C GLU A 32 8.87 -2.91 -17.44
N LEU A 33 9.43 -2.90 -16.22
CA LEU A 33 8.85 -2.11 -15.12
C LEU A 33 8.76 -0.64 -15.48
N GLN A 34 9.80 -0.07 -16.05
CA GLN A 34 9.80 1.33 -16.48
C GLN A 34 8.72 1.60 -17.53
N SER A 35 8.55 0.70 -18.48
CA SER A 35 7.48 0.80 -19.50
C SER A 35 6.09 0.79 -18.85
N ILE A 36 5.86 -0.06 -17.87
CA ILE A 36 4.60 -0.14 -17.13
C ILE A 36 4.34 1.18 -16.38
N LEU A 37 5.34 1.69 -15.67
CA LEU A 37 5.22 2.92 -14.87
C LEU A 37 5.15 4.20 -15.72
N ASN A 38 5.46 4.11 -17.01
CA ASN A 38 5.28 5.23 -17.93
C ASN A 38 3.86 5.36 -18.48
N THR A 39 2.97 4.42 -18.13
CA THR A 39 1.56 4.49 -18.52
C THR A 39 0.71 5.05 -17.38
N LYS A 40 -0.41 5.70 -17.71
CA LYS A 40 -1.36 6.18 -16.68
C LYS A 40 -1.93 5.02 -15.88
N GLN A 41 -2.25 3.90 -16.54
CA GLN A 41 -2.78 2.71 -15.88
C GLN A 41 -1.78 2.13 -14.88
N GLY A 42 -0.51 2.01 -15.27
CA GLY A 42 0.53 1.51 -14.37
C GLY A 42 0.78 2.45 -13.19
N GLN A 43 0.77 3.76 -13.42
CA GLN A 43 0.91 4.75 -12.36
C GLN A 43 -0.22 4.67 -11.35
N GLU A 44 -1.47 4.54 -11.79
CA GLU A 44 -2.60 4.39 -10.87
C GLU A 44 -2.56 3.04 -10.15
N GLN A 45 -2.26 1.96 -10.87
CA GLN A 45 -2.27 0.61 -10.30
C GLN A 45 -1.19 0.42 -9.24
N PHE A 46 0.02 0.89 -9.49
CA PHE A 46 1.17 0.63 -8.61
C PHE A 46 1.56 1.81 -7.74
N LEU A 47 1.22 3.03 -8.11
CA LEU A 47 1.65 4.24 -7.39
C LEU A 47 0.49 5.06 -6.83
N MET A 48 -0.74 4.76 -7.18
CA MET A 48 -1.94 5.51 -6.77
C MET A 48 -1.78 7.02 -6.99
N VAL A 49 -1.35 7.41 -8.19
CA VAL A 49 -0.97 8.80 -8.51
C VAL A 49 -2.10 9.79 -8.23
N SER A 50 -3.35 9.45 -8.51
CA SER A 50 -4.47 10.35 -8.26
C SER A 50 -4.65 10.66 -6.78
N LEU A 51 -4.49 9.66 -5.91
CA LEU A 51 -4.54 9.88 -4.46
C LEU A 51 -3.36 10.70 -3.96
N VAL A 52 -2.16 10.43 -4.48
CA VAL A 52 -0.96 11.20 -4.12
C VAL A 52 -1.12 12.66 -4.52
N THR A 53 -1.61 12.93 -5.72
CA THR A 53 -1.85 14.30 -6.21
C THR A 53 -2.88 15.00 -5.32
N GLY A 54 -3.99 14.35 -5.00
CA GLY A 54 -5.02 14.90 -4.14
C GLY A 54 -4.50 15.19 -2.72
N ALA A 55 -3.65 14.32 -2.18
CA ALA A 55 -3.04 14.52 -0.88
C ALA A 55 -2.11 15.73 -0.87
N ARG A 56 -1.29 15.88 -1.91
CA ARG A 56 -0.39 17.03 -2.05
C ARG A 56 -1.14 18.34 -2.21
N ASP A 57 -2.24 18.33 -2.96
CA ASP A 57 -3.10 19.51 -3.15
C ASP A 57 -3.72 19.97 -1.83
N LYS A 58 -3.90 19.07 -0.89
CA LYS A 58 -4.37 19.39 0.47
C LYS A 58 -3.24 19.69 1.45
N GLY A 59 -1.99 19.74 1.00
CA GLY A 59 -0.86 20.08 1.85
C GLY A 59 -0.27 18.90 2.62
N PHE A 60 -0.62 17.67 2.30
CA PHE A 60 -0.08 16.46 2.93
C PHE A 60 1.29 16.14 2.33
N MET A 61 2.33 16.79 2.83
CA MET A 61 3.70 16.62 2.36
C MET A 61 4.44 15.62 3.24
N LEU A 62 4.97 14.55 2.63
CA LEU A 62 5.69 13.51 3.36
C LEU A 62 7.09 13.98 3.78
N SER A 63 7.48 13.66 5.01
CA SER A 63 8.87 13.73 5.47
C SER A 63 9.63 12.49 4.99
N GLU A 64 10.96 12.49 5.19
CA GLU A 64 11.85 11.45 4.67
C GLU A 64 11.45 10.02 5.06
N ASN A 65 11.00 9.82 6.30
CA ASN A 65 10.67 8.50 6.82
C ASN A 65 9.16 8.22 6.86
N GLU A 66 8.37 9.07 6.24
CA GLU A 66 6.91 8.96 6.25
C GLU A 66 6.36 8.36 4.95
N CYS A 67 5.19 7.77 5.07
CA CYS A 67 4.38 7.35 3.92
C CYS A 67 2.91 7.67 4.18
N TYR A 68 2.11 7.61 3.11
CA TYR A 68 0.66 7.70 3.25
C TYR A 68 0.10 6.36 3.69
N ASP A 69 -0.97 6.43 4.47
CA ASP A 69 -1.76 5.27 4.86
C ASP A 69 -3.22 5.69 4.98
N PHE A 70 -4.09 4.71 5.09
CA PHE A 70 -5.52 4.96 5.28
C PHE A 70 -5.84 4.96 6.77
N ILE A 71 -6.63 5.95 7.21
CA ILE A 71 -7.09 6.06 8.59
C ILE A 71 -7.89 4.80 8.94
N ILE A 72 -8.84 4.44 8.07
CA ILE A 72 -9.55 3.16 8.13
C ILE A 72 -9.02 2.32 6.98
N PRO A 73 -8.33 1.20 7.26
CA PRO A 73 -7.79 0.36 6.19
C PRO A 73 -8.87 -0.13 5.23
N PRO A 74 -8.60 -0.20 3.92
CA PRO A 74 -9.57 -0.68 2.94
C PRO A 74 -10.09 -2.09 3.23
N CYS A 75 -9.24 -2.98 3.75
CA CYS A 75 -9.67 -4.34 4.15
C CYS A 75 -10.67 -4.33 5.30
N LEU A 76 -10.79 -3.22 6.03
CA LEU A 76 -11.76 -3.01 7.11
C LEU A 76 -12.89 -2.07 6.69
N GLY A 77 -13.07 -1.81 5.41
CA GLY A 77 -14.15 -1.00 4.87
C GLY A 77 -13.81 0.47 4.62
N GLY A 78 -12.53 0.86 4.76
CA GLY A 78 -12.10 2.23 4.50
C GLY A 78 -12.16 2.60 3.02
N GLU A 79 -12.45 3.86 2.72
CA GLU A 79 -12.51 4.36 1.34
C GLU A 79 -11.12 4.69 0.80
N LEU A 80 -10.94 4.49 -0.51
CA LEU A 80 -9.76 4.93 -1.25
C LEU A 80 -9.92 6.41 -1.63
N SER A 81 -9.90 7.28 -0.64
CA SER A 81 -10.12 8.72 -0.83
C SER A 81 -9.15 9.54 0.00
N VAL A 82 -8.90 10.78 -0.43
CA VAL A 82 -8.00 11.71 0.28
C VAL A 82 -8.50 11.97 1.71
N GLY A 83 -9.82 12.01 1.92
CA GLY A 83 -10.41 12.19 3.25
C GLY A 83 -10.12 11.07 4.23
N ASN A 84 -9.68 9.91 3.76
CA ASN A 84 -9.31 8.75 4.58
C ASN A 84 -7.79 8.54 4.65
N LEU A 85 -6.98 9.54 4.27
CA LEU A 85 -5.52 9.45 4.32
C LEU A 85 -4.94 10.07 5.57
N GLN A 86 -3.82 9.52 5.99
CA GLN A 86 -2.95 10.06 7.03
C GLN A 86 -1.49 9.87 6.64
N MET A 87 -0.60 10.56 7.32
CA MET A 87 0.84 10.39 7.15
C MET A 87 1.39 9.79 8.45
N LEU A 88 2.27 8.79 8.30
CA LEU A 88 2.89 8.15 9.46
C LEU A 88 4.25 7.57 9.07
N PRO A 89 5.12 7.27 10.06
CA PRO A 89 6.39 6.62 9.78
C PRO A 89 6.20 5.28 9.07
N PHE A 90 7.04 5.01 8.06
CA PHE A 90 6.97 3.78 7.27
C PHE A 90 6.99 2.51 8.12
N LEU A 91 7.87 2.47 9.13
CA LEU A 91 7.95 1.30 10.01
C LEU A 91 6.67 1.07 10.81
N SER A 92 6.01 2.14 11.24
CA SER A 92 4.72 2.04 11.94
C SER A 92 3.65 1.44 11.04
N LYS A 93 3.60 1.86 9.77
CA LYS A 93 2.67 1.28 8.79
C LYS A 93 2.95 -0.19 8.56
N LEU A 94 4.22 -0.55 8.38
CA LEU A 94 4.62 -1.94 8.13
C LEU A 94 4.21 -2.85 9.28
N GLU A 95 4.44 -2.43 10.52
CA GLU A 95 4.05 -3.18 11.71
C GLU A 95 2.53 -3.33 11.84
N ALA A 96 1.79 -2.23 11.68
CA ALA A 96 0.32 -2.25 11.78
C ALA A 96 -0.30 -3.10 10.67
N THR A 97 0.16 -2.97 9.44
CA THR A 97 -0.32 -3.76 8.31
C THR A 97 -0.06 -5.24 8.53
N GLY A 98 1.14 -5.60 8.98
CA GLY A 98 1.49 -6.99 9.30
C GLY A 98 0.60 -7.57 10.40
N ALA A 99 0.32 -6.79 11.46
CA ALA A 99 -0.56 -7.23 12.55
C ALA A 99 -1.99 -7.48 12.06
N ILE A 100 -2.53 -6.61 11.21
CA ILE A 100 -3.87 -6.77 10.66
C ILE A 100 -3.95 -8.01 9.77
N TYR A 101 -3.05 -8.16 8.81
CA TYR A 101 -3.07 -9.32 7.90
C TYR A 101 -2.81 -10.63 8.62
N SER A 102 -1.99 -10.63 9.65
CA SER A 102 -1.76 -11.83 10.47
C SER A 102 -3.05 -12.34 11.12
N GLN A 103 -3.98 -11.44 11.46
CA GLN A 103 -5.24 -11.79 12.10
C GLN A 103 -6.34 -12.19 11.12
N ILE A 104 -6.30 -11.68 9.87
CA ILE A 104 -7.40 -11.86 8.91
C ILE A 104 -7.07 -12.77 7.72
N LYS A 105 -5.80 -13.12 7.49
CA LYS A 105 -5.35 -13.85 6.29
C LYS A 105 -6.07 -15.18 6.06
N ASP A 106 -6.47 -15.87 7.12
CA ASP A 106 -7.11 -17.18 7.05
C ASP A 106 -8.63 -17.12 7.16
N LEU A 107 -9.22 -15.91 7.22
CA LEU A 107 -10.66 -15.75 7.28
C LEU A 107 -11.30 -15.94 5.90
N PRO A 108 -12.50 -16.55 5.82
CA PRO A 108 -13.23 -16.62 4.56
C PRO A 108 -13.55 -15.23 4.00
N ILE A 109 -13.62 -15.13 2.68
CA ILE A 109 -14.02 -13.90 2.00
C ILE A 109 -15.43 -13.52 2.45
N GLY A 110 -15.63 -12.24 2.80
CA GLY A 110 -16.91 -11.73 3.27
C GLY A 110 -17.12 -11.85 4.79
N THR A 111 -16.13 -12.36 5.53
CA THR A 111 -16.19 -12.39 6.98
C THR A 111 -16.26 -10.97 7.55
N GLU A 112 -17.24 -10.73 8.44
CA GLU A 112 -17.34 -9.46 9.14
C GLU A 112 -16.22 -9.34 10.17
N ILE A 113 -15.47 -8.23 10.09
CA ILE A 113 -14.37 -7.94 11.01
C ILE A 113 -14.83 -6.89 12.01
N THR A 114 -14.97 -7.28 13.27
CA THR A 114 -15.45 -6.41 14.35
C THR A 114 -14.31 -5.74 15.13
N SER A 115 -13.14 -6.38 15.17
CA SER A 115 -11.96 -5.83 15.84
C SER A 115 -10.69 -6.47 15.33
N VAL A 116 -9.57 -5.75 15.43
CA VAL A 116 -8.22 -6.25 15.23
C VAL A 116 -7.33 -5.69 16.32
N GLU A 117 -6.30 -6.47 16.69
CA GLU A 117 -5.29 -6.02 17.65
C GLU A 117 -4.04 -5.57 16.90
N LEU A 118 -3.51 -4.40 17.27
CA LEU A 118 -2.26 -3.90 16.71
C LEU A 118 -1.10 -4.29 17.60
N ALA A 119 0.07 -4.54 16.96
CA ALA A 119 1.29 -4.84 17.72
C ALA A 119 1.66 -3.64 18.59
N ARG A 120 2.05 -3.94 19.83
CA ARG A 120 2.57 -2.93 20.75
C ARG A 120 4.09 -2.95 20.69
N THR A 121 4.66 -1.81 20.46
CA THR A 121 6.11 -1.61 20.52
C THR A 121 6.54 -1.17 21.91
#